data_359346ba6a8b5a1ddb641e0d6af713f9
#
_entry.id   359346ba6a8b5a1ddb641e0d6af713f9
#
_cell.length_a   1.000
_cell.length_b   1.000
_cell.length_c   1.000
_cell.angle_alpha   90.00
_cell.angle_beta   90.00
_cell.angle_gamma   90.00
#
_symmetry.space_group_name_H-M   'P 1'
#
loop_
_entity.id
_entity.type
_entity.pdbx_description
1 polymer ?
#
loop_
_entity_poly.entity_id
_entity_poly.type
_entity_poly.pdbx_seq_one_letter_code
_entity_poly.pdbx_strand_id
1 'polypeptide(L)'
;NSIQITMEAIAKLNNYPTGPRKMRLLTDVIRGMEVEKALAILEFHPQHNATPLAKLLKSAISNWEQKNEGSSAADSSLIVKTVFVDGGRVLKRMRPAPQGRGYRVRKRSNHVTIIVDSKN
;
A
#
# COMPACT_ATOMS: atom_id res chain seq x y z
N ASN A 1 5.61 -35.06 -7.43
CA ASN A 1 5.81 -33.64 -7.20
C ASN A 1 4.49 -32.95 -6.92
N SER A 2 4.26 -32.67 -5.66
CA SER A 2 3.11 -31.88 -5.29
C SER A 2 3.35 -30.44 -5.71
N ILE A 3 2.56 -29.95 -6.65
CA ILE A 3 2.54 -28.54 -6.96
C ILE A 3 1.82 -27.86 -5.79
N GLN A 4 2.59 -27.12 -5.01
CA GLN A 4 1.97 -26.29 -3.98
C GLN A 4 1.32 -25.10 -4.64
N ILE A 5 0.01 -25.07 -4.64
CA ILE A 5 -0.76 -23.92 -5.08
C ILE A 5 -0.83 -22.97 -3.88
N THR A 6 -0.11 -21.87 -3.95
CA THR A 6 -0.22 -20.82 -2.94
C THR A 6 -1.33 -19.86 -3.32
N MET A 7 -2.00 -19.32 -2.31
CA MET A 7 -3.06 -18.34 -2.50
C MET A 7 -2.51 -16.94 -2.29
N GLU A 8 -2.80 -16.05 -3.23
CA GLU A 8 -2.42 -14.65 -3.06
C GLU A 8 -3.13 -14.03 -1.85
N ALA A 9 -2.49 -13.06 -1.24
CA ALA A 9 -3.05 -12.34 -0.10
C ALA A 9 -3.15 -10.85 -0.40
N ILE A 10 -4.18 -10.23 0.12
CA ILE A 10 -4.52 -8.83 -0.14
C ILE A 10 -4.47 -8.06 1.18
N ALA A 11 -3.90 -6.86 1.14
CA ALA A 11 -4.02 -5.90 2.22
C ALA A 11 -4.46 -4.56 1.64
N LYS A 12 -5.31 -3.86 2.37
CA LYS A 12 -5.87 -2.57 1.94
C LYS A 12 -5.66 -1.51 3.00
N LEU A 13 -5.27 -0.33 2.57
CA LEU A 13 -5.20 0.87 3.40
C LEU A 13 -6.23 1.84 2.85
N ASN A 14 -7.31 2.03 3.61
CA ASN A 14 -8.43 2.85 3.17
C ASN A 14 -8.35 4.26 3.74
N ASN A 15 -8.74 5.24 2.93
CA ASN A 15 -8.88 6.63 3.35
C ASN A 15 -7.60 7.24 3.95
N TYR A 16 -6.46 6.91 3.38
CA TYR A 16 -5.20 7.53 3.79
C TYR A 16 -5.21 9.01 3.37
N PRO A 17 -4.92 9.93 4.31
CA PRO A 17 -5.20 11.36 4.10
C PRO A 17 -4.13 12.09 3.27
N THR A 18 -3.79 11.56 2.11
CA THR A 18 -2.94 12.23 1.13
C THR A 18 -3.51 12.03 -0.27
N GLY A 19 -3.08 12.86 -1.21
CA GLY A 19 -3.50 12.69 -2.59
C GLY A 19 -2.96 11.40 -3.20
N PRO A 20 -3.71 10.78 -4.11
CA PRO A 20 -3.28 9.51 -4.70
C PRO A 20 -2.00 9.61 -5.54
N ARG A 21 -1.73 10.78 -6.11
CA ARG A 21 -0.56 10.99 -6.97
C ARG A 21 0.75 10.71 -6.26
N LYS A 22 0.93 11.23 -5.03
CA LYS A 22 2.15 11.03 -4.26
C LYS A 22 2.33 9.57 -3.85
N MET A 23 1.24 8.92 -3.48
CA MET A 23 1.28 7.50 -3.12
C MET A 23 1.61 6.64 -4.34
N ARG A 24 1.11 6.98 -5.53
CA ARG A 24 1.41 6.25 -6.76
C ARG A 24 2.89 6.25 -7.12
N LEU A 25 3.60 7.32 -6.82
CA LEU A 25 5.05 7.38 -7.04
C LEU A 25 5.78 6.29 -6.25
N LEU A 26 5.38 6.06 -5.01
CA LEU A 26 5.98 5.03 -4.17
C LEU A 26 5.55 3.62 -4.60
N THR A 27 4.29 3.42 -4.93
CA THR A 27 3.80 2.10 -5.35
C THR A 27 4.43 1.66 -6.67
N ASP A 28 4.69 2.59 -7.56
CA ASP A 28 5.36 2.28 -8.83
C ASP A 28 6.79 1.77 -8.63
N VAL A 29 7.47 2.23 -7.56
CA VAL A 29 8.82 1.77 -7.25
C VAL A 29 8.83 0.31 -6.81
N ILE A 30 7.85 -0.12 -6.02
CA ILE A 30 7.83 -1.47 -5.43
C ILE A 30 7.07 -2.50 -6.25
N ARG A 31 6.36 -2.09 -7.30
CA ARG A 31 5.55 -3.02 -8.11
C ARG A 31 6.43 -4.09 -8.76
N GLY A 32 6.06 -5.36 -8.59
CA GLY A 32 6.78 -6.50 -9.14
C GLY A 32 8.07 -6.87 -8.41
N MET A 33 8.39 -6.17 -7.33
CA MET A 33 9.62 -6.35 -6.58
C MET A 33 9.44 -7.43 -5.51
N GLU A 34 10.53 -8.11 -5.14
CA GLU A 34 10.51 -9.01 -3.99
C GLU A 34 10.17 -8.23 -2.73
N VAL A 35 9.37 -8.84 -1.84
CA VAL A 35 8.85 -8.14 -0.66
C VAL A 35 9.97 -7.67 0.27
N GLU A 36 11.05 -8.43 0.43
CA GLU A 36 12.19 -8.03 1.26
C GLU A 36 12.85 -6.77 0.73
N LYS A 37 13.06 -6.71 -0.58
CA LYS A 37 13.63 -5.56 -1.25
C LYS A 37 12.73 -4.35 -1.17
N ALA A 38 11.43 -4.55 -1.38
CA ALA A 38 10.43 -3.49 -1.28
C ALA A 38 10.39 -2.90 0.12
N LEU A 39 10.40 -3.73 1.16
CA LEU A 39 10.43 -3.28 2.55
C LEU A 39 11.68 -2.45 2.85
N ALA A 40 12.85 -2.92 2.41
CA ALA A 40 14.10 -2.19 2.62
C ALA A 40 14.05 -0.80 1.98
N ILE A 41 13.54 -0.71 0.75
CA ILE A 41 13.41 0.57 0.05
C ILE A 41 12.46 1.50 0.81
N LEU A 42 11.31 1.00 1.25
CA LEU A 42 10.32 1.81 1.95
C LEU A 42 10.79 2.26 3.34
N GLU A 43 11.53 1.42 4.07
CA GLU A 43 12.03 1.76 5.39
C GLU A 43 13.03 2.91 5.35
N PHE A 44 13.83 3.01 4.28
CA PHE A 44 14.84 4.05 4.14
C PHE A 44 14.40 5.20 3.23
N HIS A 45 13.16 5.19 2.79
CA HIS A 45 12.67 6.24 1.89
C HIS A 45 12.33 7.51 2.69
N PRO A 46 12.75 8.69 2.21
CA PRO A 46 12.54 9.93 2.97
C PRO A 46 11.10 10.45 2.98
N GLN A 47 10.23 9.98 2.11
CA GLN A 47 8.85 10.46 2.04
C GLN A 47 7.99 9.86 3.16
N HIS A 48 7.11 10.68 3.74
CA HIS A 48 6.21 10.27 4.83
C HIS A 48 5.31 9.10 4.45
N ASN A 49 4.88 9.04 3.19
CA ASN A 49 3.97 8.00 2.72
C ASN A 49 4.60 6.61 2.69
N ALA A 50 5.93 6.52 2.76
CA ALA A 50 6.63 5.24 2.75
C ALA A 50 6.38 4.42 4.01
N THR A 51 6.27 5.07 5.17
CA THR A 51 6.04 4.37 6.44
C THR A 51 4.70 3.62 6.47
N PRO A 52 3.55 4.25 6.16
CA PRO A 52 2.29 3.51 6.12
C PRO A 52 2.27 2.45 5.02
N LEU A 53 2.94 2.70 3.89
CA LEU A 53 3.02 1.72 2.82
C LEU A 53 3.84 0.50 3.24
N ALA A 54 4.94 0.70 3.97
CA ALA A 54 5.73 -0.39 4.54
C ALA A 54 4.89 -1.24 5.52
N LYS A 55 4.11 -0.60 6.37
CA LYS A 55 3.21 -1.29 7.29
C LYS A 55 2.14 -2.09 6.55
N LEU A 56 1.61 -1.53 5.48
CA LEU A 56 0.63 -2.22 4.66
C LEU A 56 1.24 -3.47 4.00
N LEU A 57 2.46 -3.35 3.50
CA LEU A 57 3.17 -4.48 2.91
C LEU A 57 3.43 -5.58 3.94
N LYS A 58 3.83 -5.22 5.16
CA LYS A 58 3.99 -6.18 6.26
C LYS A 58 2.68 -6.89 6.58
N SER A 59 1.57 -6.16 6.56
CA SER A 59 0.24 -6.72 6.76
C SER A 59 -0.11 -7.72 5.65
N ALA A 60 0.19 -7.41 4.41
CA ALA A 60 -0.03 -8.31 3.27
C ALA A 60 0.78 -9.60 3.42
N ILE A 61 2.03 -9.49 3.84
CA ILE A 61 2.90 -10.66 4.08
C ILE A 61 2.31 -11.53 5.19
N SER A 62 1.88 -10.93 6.28
CA SER A 62 1.25 -11.64 7.39
C SER A 62 -0.03 -12.37 6.95
N ASN A 63 -0.86 -11.71 6.16
CA ASN A 63 -2.07 -12.30 5.60
C ASN A 63 -1.74 -13.50 4.69
N TRP A 64 -0.67 -13.38 3.92
CA TRP A 64 -0.21 -14.48 3.07
C TRP A 64 0.20 -15.69 3.89
N GLU A 65 0.96 -15.48 4.96
CA GLU A 65 1.40 -16.56 5.83
C GLU A 65 0.22 -17.27 6.51
N GLN A 66 -0.81 -16.51 6.88
CA GLN A 66 -2.02 -17.08 7.47
C GLN A 66 -2.82 -17.92 6.47
N LYS A 67 -2.89 -17.47 5.21
CA LYS A 67 -3.60 -18.21 4.16
C LYS A 67 -2.85 -19.45 3.72
N ASN A 68 -1.54 -19.43 3.76
CA ASN A 68 -0.68 -20.51 3.28
C ASN A 68 0.01 -21.18 4.47
N GLU A 69 -0.78 -21.79 5.33
CA GLU A 69 -0.30 -22.48 6.52
C GLU A 69 0.83 -23.45 6.20
N GLY A 70 1.86 -23.44 7.01
CA GLY A 70 3.05 -24.24 6.82
C GLY A 70 4.08 -23.66 5.88
N SER A 71 3.79 -22.53 5.25
CA SER A 71 4.73 -21.82 4.37
C SER A 71 5.21 -20.55 5.05
N SER A 72 6.51 -20.31 4.97
CA SER A 72 7.12 -19.08 5.48
C SER A 72 7.30 -18.09 4.33
N ALA A 73 7.04 -16.82 4.59
CA ALA A 73 7.28 -15.75 3.61
C ALA A 73 8.75 -15.69 3.19
N ALA A 74 9.66 -15.91 4.15
CA ALA A 74 11.10 -15.88 3.89
C ALA A 74 11.53 -16.99 2.92
N ASP A 75 10.89 -18.15 3.01
CA ASP A 75 11.25 -19.31 2.19
C ASP A 75 10.50 -19.37 0.84
N SER A 76 9.49 -18.52 0.67
CA SER A 76 8.57 -18.64 -0.46
C SER A 76 8.80 -17.60 -1.56
N SER A 77 9.80 -16.75 -1.41
CA SER A 77 10.16 -15.74 -2.42
C SER A 77 8.94 -14.91 -2.86
N LEU A 78 8.30 -14.26 -1.89
CA LEU A 78 7.13 -13.44 -2.16
C LEU A 78 7.49 -12.20 -2.98
N ILE A 79 6.61 -11.85 -3.89
CA ILE A 79 6.73 -10.62 -4.67
C ILE A 79 5.48 -9.76 -4.45
N VAL A 80 5.63 -8.46 -4.68
CA VAL A 80 4.51 -7.54 -4.77
C VAL A 80 3.87 -7.75 -6.15
N LYS A 81 2.91 -8.66 -6.22
CA LYS A 81 2.29 -9.06 -7.48
C LYS A 81 1.52 -7.93 -8.12
N THR A 82 0.72 -7.24 -7.31
CA THR A 82 -0.09 -6.14 -7.76
C THR A 82 -0.14 -5.08 -6.67
N VAL A 83 -0.02 -3.84 -7.04
CA VAL A 83 -0.25 -2.71 -6.14
C VAL A 83 -0.88 -1.59 -6.94
N PHE A 84 -1.94 -1.02 -6.40
CA PHE A 84 -2.59 0.11 -7.04
C PHE A 84 -3.16 1.07 -5.99
N VAL A 85 -3.35 2.31 -6.43
CA VAL A 85 -3.84 3.39 -5.60
C VAL A 85 -5.05 3.99 -6.27
N ASP A 86 -6.17 3.98 -5.55
CA ASP A 86 -7.41 4.61 -6.02
C ASP A 86 -7.62 5.93 -5.31
N GLY A 87 -8.23 6.89 -5.99
CA GLY A 87 -8.66 8.13 -5.37
C GLY A 87 -9.76 7.88 -4.36
N GLY A 88 -9.60 8.43 -3.16
CA GLY A 88 -10.64 8.39 -2.14
C GLY A 88 -11.54 9.61 -2.21
N ARG A 89 -12.38 9.76 -1.20
CA ARG A 89 -13.28 10.89 -1.11
C ARG A 89 -12.52 12.20 -1.02
N VAL A 90 -13.01 13.19 -1.74
CA VAL A 90 -12.57 14.57 -1.59
C VAL A 90 -13.51 15.25 -0.61
N LEU A 91 -13.01 15.61 0.56
CA LEU A 91 -13.77 16.38 1.52
C LEU A 91 -13.62 17.86 1.19
N LYS A 92 -14.74 18.49 0.87
CA LYS A 92 -14.79 19.93 0.64
C LYS A 92 -15.26 20.60 1.92
N ARG A 93 -14.42 21.47 2.48
CA ARG A 93 -14.78 22.24 3.67
C ARG A 93 -14.66 23.72 3.34
N MET A 94 -15.61 24.48 3.87
CA MET A 94 -15.55 25.94 3.83
C MET A 94 -14.83 26.42 5.09
N ARG A 95 -13.79 27.23 4.91
CA ARG A 95 -13.16 27.92 6.04
C ARG A 95 -13.48 29.40 5.91
N PRO A 96 -13.86 30.07 7.01
CA PRO A 96 -14.00 31.52 6.96
C PRO A 96 -12.64 32.15 6.68
N ALA A 97 -12.61 32.97 5.65
CA ALA A 97 -11.43 33.75 5.32
C ALA A 97 -11.50 35.09 6.07
N PRO A 98 -10.39 35.80 6.28
CA PRO A 98 -10.41 37.15 6.78
C PRO A 98 -11.37 38.03 5.98
N GLN A 99 -12.09 38.94 6.60
CA GLN A 99 -13.07 39.83 5.98
C GLN A 99 -14.39 39.13 5.59
N GLY A 100 -14.72 38.01 6.23
CA GLY A 100 -15.99 37.36 6.04
C GLY A 100 -16.16 36.54 4.76
N ARG A 101 -15.10 36.38 3.98
CA ARG A 101 -15.15 35.53 2.79
C ARG A 101 -14.80 34.09 3.15
N GLY A 102 -15.62 33.14 2.66
CA GLY A 102 -15.30 31.73 2.77
C GLY A 102 -14.50 31.24 1.57
N TYR A 103 -13.60 30.29 1.77
CA TYR A 103 -12.95 29.61 0.67
C TYR A 103 -12.96 28.11 0.90
N ARG A 104 -12.92 27.37 -0.20
CA ARG A 104 -13.00 25.91 -0.16
C ARG A 104 -11.63 25.30 0.11
N VAL A 105 -11.59 24.39 1.09
CA VAL A 105 -10.43 23.54 1.34
C VAL A 105 -10.76 22.13 0.88
N ARG A 106 -9.95 21.58 -0.01
CA ARG A 106 -10.10 20.21 -0.48
C ARG A 106 -9.13 19.32 0.25
N LYS A 107 -9.64 18.33 0.98
CA LYS A 107 -8.85 17.24 1.52
C LYS A 107 -8.99 16.04 0.62
N ARG A 108 -7.87 15.58 0.07
CA ARG A 108 -7.84 14.39 -0.75
C ARG A 108 -7.39 13.21 0.08
N SER A 109 -7.90 12.05 -0.25
CA SER A 109 -7.49 10.80 0.36
C SER A 109 -7.23 9.76 -0.74
N ASN A 110 -6.65 8.63 -0.35
CA ASN A 110 -6.41 7.54 -1.29
C ASN A 110 -6.67 6.20 -0.61
N HIS A 111 -6.85 5.19 -1.45
CA HIS A 111 -6.98 3.79 -1.03
C HIS A 111 -5.88 3.01 -1.71
N VAL A 112 -5.07 2.30 -0.94
CA VAL A 112 -3.99 1.49 -1.47
C VAL A 112 -4.34 0.02 -1.31
N THR A 113 -4.16 -0.75 -2.37
CA THR A 113 -4.33 -2.21 -2.34
C THR A 113 -3.03 -2.86 -2.74
N ILE A 114 -2.54 -3.79 -1.92
CA ILE A 114 -1.36 -4.58 -2.21
C ILE A 114 -1.76 -6.05 -2.24
N ILE A 115 -1.35 -6.74 -3.29
CA ILE A 115 -1.52 -8.18 -3.44
C ILE A 115 -0.14 -8.80 -3.52
N VAL A 116 0.14 -9.73 -2.62
CA VAL A 116 1.41 -10.47 -2.61
C VAL A 116 1.15 -11.94 -2.89
N ASP A 117 2.09 -12.58 -3.54
CA ASP A 117 2.05 -14.02 -3.82
C ASP A 117 3.47 -14.52 -4.00
N SER A 118 3.63 -15.83 -3.99
CA SER A 118 4.92 -16.45 -4.30
C SER A 118 5.23 -16.26 -5.78
N LYS A 119 6.51 -16.22 -6.10
CA LYS A 119 6.99 -16.05 -7.46
C LYS A 119 6.64 -17.23 -8.38
N ASN A 120 6.44 -18.37 -7.78
CA ASN A 120 6.16 -19.62 -8.50
C ASN A 120 4.66 -19.92 -8.53
#